data_a9d437ea718f3de0b586ff1fda447a16
#
_entry.id   a9d437ea718f3de0b586ff1fda447a16
#
_cell.length_a   1.000
_cell.length_b   1.000
_cell.length_c   1.000
_cell.angle_alpha   90.00
_cell.angle_beta   90.00
_cell.angle_gamma   90.00
#
_symmetry.space_group_name_H-M   'P 1'
#
loop_
_entity.id
_entity.type
_entity.pdbx_description
1 polymer ?
#
loop_
_entity_poly.entity_id
_entity_poly.type
_entity_poly.pdbx_seq_one_letter_code
_entity_poly.pdbx_strand_id
1 'polypeptide(L)'
;MGASVVAGIIACSGGASASSGPSVHGGGMVTLPAQFDDLAGDPVYFQLQAHGVGEAAAGRFNVVHLDDAGGLYAHAVGDVTCLSVVGGVASATGIIRHAWFRDFPGSSVVGMAVAITVADNGSEDALGFHFEFFGEPTIAPCADVTPFVAVDRGNFAVRSG
;
A
#
# COMPACT_ATOMS: atom_id res chain seq x y z
N MET A 1 -62.29 -26.16 22.40
CA MET A 1 -60.94 -26.27 22.88
C MET A 1 -59.99 -25.82 21.76
N GLY A 2 -59.57 -24.58 21.79
CA GLY A 2 -58.70 -23.98 20.80
C GLY A 2 -57.36 -23.66 21.45
N ALA A 3 -56.27 -24.25 20.98
CA ALA A 3 -54.92 -23.95 21.39
C ALA A 3 -54.33 -22.90 20.43
N SER A 4 -54.08 -21.71 20.92
CA SER A 4 -53.33 -20.67 20.20
C SER A 4 -51.83 -20.92 20.40
N VAL A 5 -51.13 -21.14 19.30
CA VAL A 5 -49.66 -21.18 19.25
C VAL A 5 -49.17 -19.76 18.91
N VAL A 6 -48.54 -19.13 19.88
CA VAL A 6 -47.81 -17.84 19.68
C VAL A 6 -46.43 -18.17 19.14
N ALA A 7 -46.17 -17.85 17.86
CA ALA A 7 -44.86 -17.94 17.28
C ALA A 7 -44.04 -16.69 17.68
N GLY A 8 -43.05 -16.91 18.56
CA GLY A 8 -42.08 -15.89 18.91
C GLY A 8 -41.08 -15.62 17.75
N ILE A 9 -41.09 -14.45 17.18
CA ILE A 9 -40.10 -14.01 16.24
C ILE A 9 -38.84 -13.57 17.01
N ILE A 10 -37.80 -14.36 16.96
CA ILE A 10 -36.46 -13.96 17.44
C ILE A 10 -35.82 -13.10 16.36
N ALA A 11 -35.84 -11.80 16.56
CA ALA A 11 -35.07 -10.88 15.75
C ALA A 11 -33.58 -11.00 16.13
N CYS A 12 -32.81 -11.75 15.36
CA CYS A 12 -31.36 -11.68 15.43
C CYS A 12 -30.87 -10.39 14.79
N SER A 13 -30.87 -9.30 15.55
CA SER A 13 -30.14 -8.08 15.19
C SER A 13 -28.67 -8.22 15.58
N GLY A 14 -27.96 -9.08 14.86
CA GLY A 14 -26.50 -9.15 14.88
C GLY A 14 -25.93 -8.13 13.94
N GLY A 15 -25.97 -6.85 14.31
CA GLY A 15 -25.16 -5.83 13.69
C GLY A 15 -23.71 -6.06 14.08
N ALA A 16 -22.96 -6.83 13.30
CA ALA A 16 -21.50 -6.84 13.39
C ALA A 16 -21.05 -5.44 12.96
N SER A 17 -20.79 -4.56 13.94
CA SER A 17 -19.99 -3.39 13.73
C SER A 17 -18.64 -3.88 13.26
N ALA A 18 -18.36 -3.79 11.95
CA ALA A 18 -17.01 -3.97 11.46
C ALA A 18 -16.17 -2.93 12.20
N SER A 19 -15.34 -3.39 13.15
CA SER A 19 -14.35 -2.54 13.78
C SER A 19 -13.45 -2.07 12.64
N SER A 20 -13.53 -0.79 12.30
CA SER A 20 -12.68 -0.18 11.30
C SER A 20 -11.29 -0.03 11.91
N GLY A 21 -10.52 -1.13 11.88
CA GLY A 21 -9.11 -1.12 12.27
C GLY A 21 -8.28 -0.19 11.39
N PRO A 22 -7.02 0.03 11.73
CA PRO A 22 -6.10 0.81 10.94
C PRO A 22 -6.11 0.38 9.47
N SER A 23 -6.09 1.35 8.58
CA SER A 23 -6.11 1.07 7.15
C SER A 23 -5.49 2.20 6.33
N VAL A 24 -4.99 1.84 5.16
CA VAL A 24 -4.59 2.76 4.11
C VAL A 24 -5.19 2.29 2.79
N HIS A 25 -5.70 3.21 2.00
CA HIS A 25 -6.14 2.94 0.65
C HIS A 25 -6.02 4.17 -0.23
N GLY A 26 -5.71 3.95 -1.47
CA GLY A 26 -5.61 5.01 -2.45
C GLY A 26 -4.57 4.74 -3.50
N GLY A 27 -4.28 5.76 -4.24
CA GLY A 27 -3.23 5.73 -5.26
C GLY A 27 -2.85 7.13 -5.68
N GLY A 28 -1.62 7.26 -6.10
CA GLY A 28 -1.08 8.53 -6.55
C GLY A 28 0.10 8.36 -7.48
N MET A 29 0.35 9.39 -8.26
CA MET A 29 1.52 9.54 -9.10
C MET A 29 2.51 10.47 -8.41
N VAL A 30 3.75 10.10 -8.43
CA VAL A 30 4.88 10.94 -8.02
C VAL A 30 5.84 11.09 -9.18
N THR A 31 6.55 12.20 -9.23
CA THR A 31 7.69 12.40 -10.14
C THR A 31 8.97 12.11 -9.36
N LEU A 32 9.80 11.21 -9.85
CA LEU A 32 11.04 10.83 -9.17
C LEU A 32 11.96 12.03 -9.01
N PRO A 33 12.42 12.35 -7.78
CA PRO A 33 13.31 13.47 -7.53
C PRO A 33 14.75 13.20 -8.02
N ALA A 34 15.56 14.24 -8.07
CA ALA A 34 16.92 14.21 -8.60
C ALA A 34 17.86 13.16 -7.99
N GLN A 35 17.57 12.69 -6.79
CA GLN A 35 18.35 11.65 -6.12
C GLN A 35 18.26 10.26 -6.80
N PHE A 36 17.37 10.11 -7.78
CA PHE A 36 17.23 8.89 -8.59
C PHE A 36 18.03 8.93 -9.90
N ASP A 37 18.96 9.85 -10.02
CA ASP A 37 19.90 9.96 -11.14
C ASP A 37 19.22 9.89 -12.52
N ASP A 38 19.53 8.84 -13.30
CA ASP A 38 19.00 8.65 -14.66
C ASP A 38 17.47 8.42 -14.71
N LEU A 39 16.83 8.15 -13.57
CA LEU A 39 15.37 7.98 -13.46
C LEU A 39 14.68 9.26 -12.94
N ALA A 40 15.46 10.31 -12.66
CA ALA A 40 14.90 11.58 -12.18
C ALA A 40 13.97 12.20 -13.23
N GLY A 41 12.76 12.58 -12.79
CA GLY A 41 11.72 13.08 -13.68
C GLY A 41 10.71 12.05 -14.14
N ASP A 42 11.01 10.77 -14.01
CA ASP A 42 10.09 9.71 -14.40
C ASP A 42 8.83 9.67 -13.51
N PRO A 43 7.64 9.46 -14.09
CA PRO A 43 6.42 9.30 -13.33
C PRO A 43 6.28 7.87 -12.80
N VAL A 44 6.02 7.75 -11.51
CA VAL A 44 5.73 6.47 -10.84
C VAL A 44 4.36 6.50 -10.20
N TYR A 45 3.54 5.53 -10.51
CA TYR A 45 2.19 5.36 -9.98
C TYR A 45 2.20 4.31 -8.88
N PHE A 46 1.72 4.70 -7.71
CA PHE A 46 1.54 3.82 -6.56
C PHE A 46 0.06 3.60 -6.30
N GLN A 47 -0.31 2.36 -6.03
CA GLN A 47 -1.60 1.99 -5.45
C GLN A 47 -1.32 1.15 -4.21
N LEU A 48 -1.99 1.49 -3.12
CA LEU A 48 -1.84 0.78 -1.85
C LEU A 48 -3.22 0.58 -1.23
N GLN A 49 -3.52 -0.65 -0.87
CA GLN A 49 -4.69 -1.02 -0.10
C GLN A 49 -4.28 -2.00 0.98
N ALA A 50 -4.37 -1.61 2.23
CA ALA A 50 -4.04 -2.46 3.36
C ALA A 50 -4.93 -2.17 4.57
N HIS A 51 -5.14 -3.18 5.40
CA HIS A 51 -5.90 -3.10 6.64
C HIS A 51 -5.33 -4.07 7.67
N GLY A 52 -5.54 -3.77 8.94
CA GLY A 52 -5.03 -4.55 10.07
C GLY A 52 -3.87 -3.89 10.78
N VAL A 53 -3.22 -4.59 11.67
CA VAL A 53 -2.12 -4.09 12.52
C VAL A 53 -0.93 -5.03 12.49
N GLY A 54 0.26 -4.47 12.37
CA GLY A 54 1.49 -5.24 12.40
C GLY A 54 1.53 -6.31 11.33
N GLU A 55 2.08 -7.45 11.63
CA GLU A 55 2.20 -8.60 10.72
C GLU A 55 0.88 -9.36 10.49
N ALA A 56 -0.18 -9.02 11.24
CA ALA A 56 -1.53 -9.51 10.96
C ALA A 56 -2.27 -8.68 9.90
N ALA A 57 -1.64 -7.63 9.38
CA ALA A 57 -2.20 -6.84 8.31
C ALA A 57 -2.25 -7.63 7.00
N ALA A 58 -3.21 -7.27 6.16
CA ALA A 58 -3.37 -7.81 4.82
C ALA A 58 -3.67 -6.69 3.83
N GLY A 59 -3.27 -6.90 2.58
CA GLY A 59 -3.51 -5.92 1.53
C GLY A 59 -2.69 -6.20 0.29
N ARG A 60 -2.69 -5.23 -0.61
CA ARG A 60 -1.95 -5.29 -1.87
C ARG A 60 -1.34 -3.95 -2.21
N PHE A 61 -0.24 -3.99 -2.93
CA PHE A 61 0.34 -2.84 -3.59
C PHE A 61 0.52 -3.10 -5.08
N ASN A 62 0.52 -2.02 -5.85
CA ASN A 62 0.83 -2.01 -7.27
C ASN A 62 1.67 -0.76 -7.56
N VAL A 63 2.79 -0.95 -8.24
CA VAL A 63 3.70 0.13 -8.63
C VAL A 63 3.97 0.04 -10.12
N VAL A 64 3.72 1.13 -10.84
CA VAL A 64 3.98 1.26 -12.27
C VAL A 64 4.93 2.42 -12.49
N HIS A 65 6.10 2.15 -13.00
CA HIS A 65 7.11 3.15 -13.35
C HIS A 65 7.13 3.31 -14.87
N LEU A 66 6.91 4.51 -15.34
CA LEU A 66 7.05 4.86 -16.75
C LEU A 66 8.34 5.65 -16.92
N ASP A 67 8.94 5.60 -18.11
CA ASP A 67 10.02 6.52 -18.47
C ASP A 67 9.47 7.90 -18.85
N ASP A 68 10.36 8.85 -19.09
CA ASP A 68 10.05 10.23 -19.49
C ASP A 68 9.27 10.33 -20.81
N ALA A 69 9.39 9.32 -21.68
CA ALA A 69 8.62 9.19 -22.93
C ALA A 69 7.25 8.53 -22.74
N GLY A 70 6.91 8.11 -21.51
CA GLY A 70 5.66 7.42 -21.16
C GLY A 70 5.67 5.92 -21.46
N GLY A 71 6.80 5.33 -21.78
CA GLY A 71 6.98 3.90 -21.96
C GLY A 71 7.05 3.18 -20.62
N LEU A 72 6.53 1.93 -20.54
CA LEU A 72 6.65 1.13 -19.33
C LEU A 72 8.12 0.80 -19.06
N TYR A 73 8.62 1.20 -17.89
CA TYR A 73 9.96 0.90 -17.41
C TYR A 73 9.95 -0.26 -16.43
N ALA A 74 9.04 -0.23 -15.46
CA ALA A 74 8.86 -1.30 -14.49
C ALA A 74 7.42 -1.42 -14.00
N HIS A 75 7.03 -2.63 -13.61
CA HIS A 75 5.75 -2.90 -12.97
C HIS A 75 5.96 -3.96 -11.89
N ALA A 76 5.49 -3.70 -10.70
CA ALA A 76 5.53 -4.64 -9.58
C ALA A 76 4.22 -4.66 -8.83
N VAL A 77 3.73 -5.85 -8.52
CA VAL A 77 2.57 -6.06 -7.65
C VAL A 77 2.92 -7.04 -6.55
N GLY A 78 2.35 -6.85 -5.37
CA GLY A 78 2.61 -7.72 -4.25
C GLY A 78 1.56 -7.65 -3.15
N ASP A 79 1.79 -8.47 -2.14
CA ASP A 79 0.95 -8.53 -0.95
C ASP A 79 1.58 -7.70 0.16
N VAL A 80 0.75 -6.95 0.90
CA VAL A 80 1.16 -6.31 2.15
C VAL A 80 1.23 -7.36 3.24
N THR A 81 2.33 -7.35 3.99
CA THR A 81 2.61 -8.30 5.07
C THR A 81 2.72 -7.63 6.44
N CYS A 82 2.79 -6.31 6.48
CA CYS A 82 2.80 -5.55 7.73
C CYS A 82 2.24 -4.14 7.49
N LEU A 83 1.51 -3.61 8.48
CA LEU A 83 0.98 -2.24 8.45
C LEU A 83 1.10 -1.60 9.83
N SER A 84 1.67 -0.40 9.87
CA SER A 84 1.66 0.50 11.03
C SER A 84 0.99 1.81 10.64
N VAL A 85 0.09 2.31 11.47
CA VAL A 85 -0.58 3.61 11.25
C VAL A 85 -0.43 4.46 12.49
N VAL A 86 0.20 5.62 12.35
CA VAL A 86 0.40 6.59 13.43
C VAL A 86 0.17 8.00 12.89
N GLY A 87 -0.79 8.72 13.48
CA GLY A 87 -0.97 10.15 13.24
C GLY A 87 -1.19 10.55 11.77
N GLY A 88 -1.95 9.78 10.99
CA GLY A 88 -2.16 10.06 9.56
C GLY A 88 -1.04 9.54 8.65
N VAL A 89 -0.05 8.85 9.20
CA VAL A 89 1.01 8.19 8.44
C VAL A 89 0.81 6.68 8.49
N ALA A 90 0.81 6.04 7.33
CA ALA A 90 0.75 4.59 7.17
C ALA A 90 2.05 4.07 6.58
N SER A 91 2.72 3.16 7.31
CA SER A 91 3.91 2.46 6.86
C SER A 91 3.55 1.01 6.59
N ALA A 92 3.63 0.59 5.35
CA ALA A 92 3.33 -0.76 4.89
C ALA A 92 4.59 -1.43 4.36
N THR A 93 4.84 -2.67 4.77
CA THR A 93 5.82 -3.52 4.09
C THR A 93 5.11 -4.68 3.42
N GLY A 94 5.69 -5.16 2.34
CA GLY A 94 5.10 -6.23 1.55
C GLY A 94 6.12 -7.00 0.75
N ILE A 95 5.65 -8.04 0.08
CA ILE A 95 6.47 -8.93 -0.73
C ILE A 95 6.01 -8.90 -2.18
N ILE A 96 6.94 -8.71 -3.11
CA ILE A 96 6.68 -8.72 -4.55
C ILE A 96 6.25 -10.12 -4.97
N ARG A 97 5.10 -10.23 -5.64
CA ARG A 97 4.55 -11.48 -6.19
C ARG A 97 4.72 -11.62 -7.69
N HIS A 98 4.62 -10.48 -8.38
CA HIS A 98 4.86 -10.41 -9.81
C HIS A 98 5.60 -9.12 -10.11
N ALA A 99 6.55 -9.19 -11.03
CA ALA A 99 7.25 -8.01 -11.51
C ALA A 99 7.64 -8.18 -12.97
N TRP A 100 7.75 -7.05 -13.64
CA TRP A 100 8.31 -6.91 -14.97
C TRP A 100 9.22 -5.67 -14.98
N PHE A 101 10.37 -5.79 -15.59
CA PHE A 101 11.33 -4.71 -15.78
C PHE A 101 11.84 -4.74 -17.21
N ARG A 102 12.11 -3.56 -17.78
CA ARG A 102 12.65 -3.43 -19.13
C ARG A 102 14.03 -4.05 -19.26
N ASP A 103 14.89 -3.83 -18.28
CA ASP A 103 16.32 -4.08 -18.38
C ASP A 103 16.79 -5.40 -17.75
N PHE A 104 15.91 -6.07 -16.99
CA PHE A 104 16.24 -7.35 -16.34
C PHE A 104 14.99 -8.21 -16.08
N PRO A 105 15.17 -9.53 -15.87
CA PRO A 105 14.05 -10.42 -15.61
C PRO A 105 13.32 -10.05 -14.30
N GLY A 106 12.03 -9.75 -14.38
CA GLY A 106 11.20 -9.44 -13.21
C GLY A 106 11.15 -10.57 -12.17
N SER A 107 11.39 -11.81 -12.59
CA SER A 107 11.47 -12.97 -11.68
C SER A 107 12.61 -12.86 -10.65
N SER A 108 13.65 -12.07 -10.91
CA SER A 108 14.78 -11.89 -10.00
C SER A 108 14.42 -11.08 -8.74
N VAL A 109 13.29 -10.33 -8.76
CA VAL A 109 12.82 -9.54 -7.61
C VAL A 109 11.57 -10.12 -6.94
N VAL A 110 11.01 -11.19 -7.48
CA VAL A 110 9.88 -11.88 -6.84
C VAL A 110 10.34 -12.48 -5.52
N GLY A 111 9.59 -12.20 -4.46
CA GLY A 111 9.94 -12.58 -3.08
C GLY A 111 10.73 -11.51 -2.32
N MET A 112 11.22 -10.47 -2.98
CA MET A 112 11.88 -9.34 -2.32
C MET A 112 10.87 -8.44 -1.61
N ALA A 113 11.33 -7.76 -0.57
CA ALA A 113 10.51 -6.88 0.23
C ALA A 113 10.41 -5.47 -0.38
N VAL A 114 9.32 -4.81 -0.05
CA VAL A 114 9.02 -3.40 -0.37
C VAL A 114 8.54 -2.72 0.90
N ALA A 115 9.00 -1.50 1.15
CA ALA A 115 8.43 -0.60 2.15
C ALA A 115 7.81 0.61 1.42
N ILE A 116 6.59 0.96 1.79
CA ILE A 116 5.86 2.12 1.27
C ILE A 116 5.27 2.86 2.48
N THR A 117 5.64 4.12 2.64
CA THR A 117 5.05 4.99 3.66
C THR A 117 4.27 6.10 2.99
N VAL A 118 3.05 6.30 3.45
CA VAL A 118 2.13 7.34 2.99
C VAL A 118 1.83 8.28 4.14
N ALA A 119 2.02 9.57 3.94
CA ALA A 119 1.51 10.61 4.84
C ALA A 119 0.28 11.24 4.17
N ASP A 120 -0.89 11.02 4.78
CA ASP A 120 -2.16 11.63 4.38
C ASP A 120 -2.25 13.02 5.03
N ASN A 121 -1.96 14.03 4.23
CA ASN A 121 -1.99 15.44 4.62
C ASN A 121 -3.18 16.19 3.98
N GLY A 122 -4.17 15.44 3.50
CA GLY A 122 -5.38 15.98 2.85
C GLY A 122 -5.14 16.30 1.38
N SER A 123 -4.71 17.49 1.04
CA SER A 123 -4.46 17.89 -0.35
C SER A 123 -3.00 17.74 -0.80
N GLU A 124 -2.11 17.45 0.13
CA GLU A 124 -0.65 17.42 -0.10
C GLU A 124 -0.06 16.13 0.45
N ASP A 125 -0.57 15.00 0.00
CA ASP A 125 -0.04 13.71 0.40
C ASP A 125 1.42 13.58 0.02
N ALA A 126 2.19 12.86 0.85
CA ALA A 126 3.58 12.57 0.59
C ALA A 126 3.84 11.08 0.69
N LEU A 127 4.84 10.62 -0.03
CA LEU A 127 5.18 9.21 -0.18
C LEU A 127 6.66 8.99 0.03
N GLY A 128 7.00 7.93 0.76
CA GLY A 128 8.32 7.36 0.86
C GLY A 128 8.28 5.91 0.43
N PHE A 129 9.30 5.43 -0.23
CA PHE A 129 9.37 4.03 -0.64
C PHE A 129 10.81 3.54 -0.68
N HIS A 130 10.95 2.24 -0.45
CA HIS A 130 12.20 1.52 -0.58
C HIS A 130 11.91 0.12 -1.12
N PHE A 131 12.71 -0.35 -2.06
CA PHE A 131 12.63 -1.68 -2.64
C PHE A 131 13.92 -2.43 -2.29
N GLU A 132 13.78 -3.65 -1.78
CA GLU A 132 14.91 -4.54 -1.55
C GLU A 132 15.38 -5.10 -2.91
N PHE A 133 16.34 -4.39 -3.52
CA PHE A 133 17.00 -4.85 -4.73
C PHE A 133 18.39 -5.41 -4.41
N PHE A 134 19.08 -5.90 -5.43
CA PHE A 134 20.38 -6.53 -5.32
C PHE A 134 21.37 -5.77 -4.42
N GLY A 135 21.72 -6.35 -3.27
CA GLY A 135 22.71 -5.81 -2.35
C GLY A 135 22.22 -4.75 -1.37
N GLU A 136 20.95 -4.37 -1.42
CA GLU A 136 20.35 -3.47 -0.45
C GLU A 136 20.05 -4.16 0.89
N PRO A 137 19.99 -3.41 2.00
CA PRO A 137 19.62 -3.97 3.30
C PRO A 137 18.25 -4.62 3.29
N THR A 138 18.11 -5.73 3.99
CA THR A 138 16.81 -6.38 4.20
C THR A 138 15.83 -5.44 4.89
N ILE A 139 14.64 -5.31 4.33
CA ILE A 139 13.57 -4.50 4.88
C ILE A 139 12.90 -5.26 6.04
N ALA A 140 12.95 -4.69 7.23
CA ALA A 140 12.27 -5.25 8.40
C ALA A 140 10.73 -5.14 8.27
N PRO A 141 9.95 -6.05 8.88
CA PRO A 141 8.49 -5.89 8.94
C PRO A 141 8.08 -4.55 9.54
N CYS A 142 7.07 -3.91 8.94
CA CYS A 142 6.58 -2.58 9.30
C CYS A 142 7.65 -1.47 9.32
N ALA A 143 8.75 -1.66 8.58
CA ALA A 143 9.74 -0.60 8.41
C ALA A 143 9.07 0.63 7.80
N ASP A 144 9.36 1.79 8.35
CA ASP A 144 8.96 3.07 7.79
C ASP A 144 10.06 3.66 6.91
N VAL A 145 9.64 4.36 5.89
CA VAL A 145 10.51 5.18 5.05
C VAL A 145 10.03 6.61 5.19
N THR A 146 10.90 7.52 5.62
CA THR A 146 10.51 8.93 5.71
C THR A 146 9.97 9.39 4.35
N PRO A 147 8.73 9.93 4.28
CA PRO A 147 8.20 10.49 3.04
C PRO A 147 9.14 11.57 2.48
N PHE A 148 9.51 11.44 1.21
CA PHE A 148 10.50 12.32 0.58
C PHE A 148 10.03 12.91 -0.76
N VAL A 149 8.85 12.49 -1.25
CA VAL A 149 8.27 12.99 -2.49
C VAL A 149 6.80 13.31 -2.30
N ALA A 150 6.37 14.44 -2.84
CA ALA A 150 4.96 14.81 -2.86
C ALA A 150 4.19 13.96 -3.90
N VAL A 151 2.93 13.69 -3.62
CA VAL A 151 2.00 13.08 -4.57
C VAL A 151 1.50 14.17 -5.51
N ASP A 152 1.88 14.09 -6.78
CA ASP A 152 1.51 15.10 -7.80
C ASP A 152 0.05 14.99 -8.20
N ARG A 153 -0.48 13.76 -8.26
CA ARG A 153 -1.87 13.45 -8.63
C ARG A 153 -2.35 12.22 -7.87
N GLY A 154 -3.61 12.23 -7.48
CA GLY A 154 -4.23 11.15 -6.75
C GLY A 154 -4.47 11.50 -5.30
N ASN A 155 -4.80 10.52 -4.49
CA ASN A 155 -5.06 10.69 -3.07
C ASN A 155 -4.94 9.37 -2.34
N PHE A 156 -4.41 9.44 -1.14
CA PHE A 156 -4.42 8.35 -0.18
C PHE A 156 -5.31 8.71 1.00
N ALA A 157 -5.95 7.73 1.59
CA ALA A 157 -6.68 7.89 2.84
C ALA A 157 -6.14 6.94 3.89
N VAL A 158 -5.69 7.51 4.99
CA VAL A 158 -5.13 6.79 6.16
C VAL A 158 -6.11 6.89 7.31
N ARG A 159 -6.42 5.77 7.95
CA ARG A 159 -7.32 5.69 9.11
C ARG A 159 -6.65 4.95 10.24
N SER A 160 -6.71 5.53 11.43
CA SER A 160 -6.07 4.95 12.64
C SER A 160 -6.89 3.86 13.33
N GLY A 161 -8.15 3.65 12.96
CA GLY A 161 -9.03 2.70 13.62
C GLY A 161 -9.79 3.30 14.80
#